data_59de39405a7a249b8d1bd0b1162049b5
#
_entry.id   59de39405a7a249b8d1bd0b1162049b5
#
_cell.length_a   1.000
_cell.length_b   1.000
_cell.length_c   1.000
_cell.angle_alpha   90.00
_cell.angle_beta   90.00
_cell.angle_gamma   90.00
#
_symmetry.space_group_name_H-M   'P 1'
#
loop_
_entity.id
_entity.type
_entity.pdbx_description
1 polymer ?
#
loop_
_entity_poly.entity_id
_entity_poly.type
_entity_poly.pdbx_seq_one_letter_code
_entity_poly.pdbx_strand_id
1 'polypeptide(L)'
;MQYANAYQAYQHNRVSVESPSKLIEMLYEGILRFSSQAKRCIENEDIEKKIYYINRVTDIFTELLNILDYEKGGEVAVYLTGLYTHQIKVLTQANVENDASKIDLVLNVTRGLLEAWREIHSDELA
;
A
#
# COMPACT_ATOMS: atom_id res chain seq x y z
N MET A 1 -12.21 13.49 6.68
CA MET A 1 -12.02 12.63 5.49
C MET A 1 -11.72 11.22 5.94
N GLN A 2 -12.27 10.27 5.25
CA GLN A 2 -12.15 8.85 5.58
C GLN A 2 -10.69 8.39 5.69
N TYR A 3 -9.85 8.81 4.75
CA TYR A 3 -8.45 8.38 4.71
C TYR A 3 -7.62 9.01 5.83
N ALA A 4 -7.88 10.26 6.16
CA ALA A 4 -7.20 10.92 7.27
C ALA A 4 -7.55 10.25 8.60
N ASN A 5 -8.82 9.83 8.76
CA ASN A 5 -9.25 9.09 9.95
C ASN A 5 -8.59 7.72 10.03
N ALA A 6 -8.46 7.03 8.89
CA ALA A 6 -7.79 5.73 8.85
C ALA A 6 -6.32 5.84 9.26
N TYR A 7 -5.64 6.86 8.74
CA TYR A 7 -4.24 7.13 9.11
C TYR A 7 -4.10 7.41 10.61
N GLN A 8 -4.95 8.27 11.15
CA GLN A 8 -4.91 8.62 12.56
C GLN A 8 -5.22 7.42 13.45
N ALA A 9 -6.22 6.62 13.08
CA ALA A 9 -6.58 5.41 13.81
C ALA A 9 -5.42 4.40 13.80
N TYR A 10 -4.79 4.22 12.65
CA TYR A 10 -3.66 3.33 12.50
C TYR A 10 -2.51 3.77 13.41
N GLN A 11 -2.17 5.05 13.35
CA GLN A 11 -1.10 5.63 14.15
C GLN A 11 -1.42 5.57 15.65
N HIS A 12 -2.68 5.86 16.02
CA HIS A 12 -3.12 5.83 17.41
C HIS A 12 -3.08 4.42 17.99
N ASN A 13 -3.54 3.42 17.22
CA ASN A 13 -3.57 2.03 17.67
C ASN A 13 -2.19 1.38 17.69
N ARG A 14 -1.21 2.05 17.11
CA ARG A 14 0.15 1.56 17.00
C ARG A 14 1.09 2.47 17.78
N VAL A 15 0.83 2.60 19.07
CA VAL A 15 1.67 3.47 19.93
C VAL A 15 3.15 3.10 19.89
N SER A 16 3.47 1.86 19.49
CA SER A 16 4.86 1.45 19.31
C SER A 16 5.47 1.97 18.01
N VAL A 17 4.66 2.56 17.12
CA VAL A 17 5.17 3.19 15.90
C VAL A 17 5.68 4.59 16.27
N GLU A 18 6.97 4.67 16.54
CA GLU A 18 7.59 5.89 17.02
C GLU A 18 8.16 6.76 15.90
N SER A 19 8.29 6.20 14.68
CA SER A 19 8.86 6.94 13.57
C SER A 19 8.00 6.79 12.31
N PRO A 20 8.01 7.81 11.44
CA PRO A 20 7.36 7.72 10.14
C PRO A 20 7.89 6.56 9.30
N SER A 21 9.17 6.23 9.44
CA SER A 21 9.79 5.12 8.71
C SER A 21 9.11 3.78 9.02
N LYS A 22 8.79 3.57 10.30
CA LYS A 22 8.13 2.35 10.74
C LYS A 22 6.71 2.28 10.22
N LEU A 23 6.00 3.40 10.21
CA LEU A 23 4.64 3.48 9.68
C LEU A 23 4.61 3.11 8.19
N ILE A 24 5.53 3.68 7.40
CA ILE A 24 5.62 3.38 5.97
C ILE A 24 5.89 1.89 5.75
N GLU A 25 6.81 1.32 6.52
CA GLU A 25 7.09 -0.12 6.43
C GLU A 25 5.83 -0.94 6.66
N MET A 26 5.06 -0.60 7.70
CA MET A 26 3.83 -1.31 8.05
C MET A 26 2.76 -1.15 6.98
N LEU A 27 2.69 0.01 6.34
CA LEU A 27 1.75 0.23 5.24
C LEU A 27 2.10 -0.65 4.03
N TYR A 28 3.38 -0.72 3.66
CA TYR A 28 3.81 -1.62 2.58
C TYR A 28 3.51 -3.09 2.92
N GLU A 29 3.77 -3.50 4.15
CA GLU A 29 3.45 -4.86 4.59
C GLU A 29 1.95 -5.14 4.49
N GLY A 30 1.12 -4.15 4.84
CA GLY A 30 -0.33 -4.24 4.72
C GLY A 30 -0.77 -4.44 3.27
N ILE A 31 -0.15 -3.71 2.34
CA ILE A 31 -0.43 -3.88 0.91
C ILE A 31 -0.14 -5.32 0.48
N LEU A 32 1.02 -5.84 0.86
CA LEU A 32 1.39 -7.21 0.49
C LEU A 32 0.40 -8.23 1.05
N ARG A 33 0.01 -8.08 2.31
CA ARG A 33 -0.91 -9.01 2.96
C ARG A 33 -2.29 -8.98 2.30
N PHE A 34 -2.87 -7.80 2.13
CA PHE A 34 -4.21 -7.68 1.55
C PHE A 34 -4.24 -8.00 0.06
N SER A 35 -3.19 -7.64 -0.67
CA SER A 35 -3.09 -8.01 -2.09
C SER A 35 -3.03 -9.52 -2.28
N SER A 36 -2.29 -10.21 -1.42
CA SER A 36 -2.23 -11.68 -1.46
C SER A 36 -3.59 -12.29 -1.19
N GLN A 37 -4.35 -11.72 -0.26
CA GLN A 37 -5.73 -12.17 0.00
C GLN A 37 -6.64 -11.89 -1.19
N ALA A 38 -6.52 -10.70 -1.80
CA ALA A 38 -7.31 -10.35 -2.98
C ALA A 38 -7.06 -11.34 -4.13
N LYS A 39 -5.79 -11.66 -4.37
CA LYS A 39 -5.42 -12.62 -5.40
C LYS A 39 -6.08 -13.98 -5.15
N ARG A 40 -6.03 -14.44 -3.93
CA ARG A 40 -6.64 -15.71 -3.54
C ARG A 40 -8.15 -15.70 -3.76
N CYS A 41 -8.79 -14.57 -3.46
CA CYS A 41 -10.23 -14.43 -3.68
C CYS A 41 -10.58 -14.45 -5.16
N ILE A 42 -9.77 -13.85 -6.01
CA ILE A 42 -9.97 -13.92 -7.48
C ILE A 42 -9.88 -15.37 -7.94
N GLU A 43 -8.85 -16.09 -7.48
CA GLU A 43 -8.63 -17.48 -7.85
C GLU A 43 -9.76 -18.40 -7.38
N ASN A 44 -10.37 -18.09 -6.25
CA ASN A 44 -11.46 -18.87 -5.66
C ASN A 44 -12.84 -18.33 -6.03
N GLU A 45 -12.90 -17.32 -6.89
CA GLU A 45 -14.14 -16.69 -7.34
C GLU A 45 -15.01 -16.14 -6.20
N ASP A 46 -14.36 -15.68 -5.14
CA ASP A 46 -15.02 -15.04 -4.00
C ASP A 46 -15.11 -13.53 -4.25
N ILE A 47 -16.16 -13.11 -4.93
CA ILE A 47 -16.32 -11.73 -5.41
C ILE A 47 -16.42 -10.74 -4.25
N GLU A 48 -17.20 -11.04 -3.21
CA GLU A 48 -17.39 -10.11 -2.10
C GLU A 48 -16.09 -9.83 -1.37
N LYS A 49 -15.33 -10.86 -1.04
CA LYS A 49 -14.05 -10.71 -0.33
C LYS A 49 -12.99 -10.10 -1.23
N LYS A 50 -13.01 -10.40 -2.53
CA LYS A 50 -12.12 -9.77 -3.50
C LYS A 50 -12.28 -8.24 -3.44
N ILE A 51 -13.50 -7.76 -3.51
CA ILE A 51 -13.80 -6.33 -3.46
C ILE A 51 -13.31 -5.73 -2.14
N TYR A 52 -13.59 -6.41 -1.04
CA TYR A 52 -13.14 -5.96 0.28
C TYR A 52 -11.61 -5.78 0.31
N TYR A 53 -10.86 -6.80 -0.09
CA TYR A 53 -9.40 -6.74 -0.01
C TYR A 53 -8.79 -5.74 -0.99
N ILE A 54 -9.31 -5.64 -2.21
CA ILE A 54 -8.84 -4.64 -3.17
C ILE A 54 -9.08 -3.23 -2.63
N ASN A 55 -10.23 -3.00 -2.01
CA ASN A 55 -10.52 -1.70 -1.41
C ASN A 55 -9.56 -1.39 -0.26
N ARG A 56 -9.20 -2.38 0.55
CA ARG A 56 -8.21 -2.19 1.63
C ARG A 56 -6.85 -1.79 1.06
N VAL A 57 -6.42 -2.43 -0.02
CA VAL A 57 -5.15 -2.08 -0.66
C VAL A 57 -5.19 -0.66 -1.22
N THR A 58 -6.28 -0.31 -1.90
CA THR A 58 -6.48 1.03 -2.44
C THR A 58 -6.43 2.09 -1.34
N ASP A 59 -7.07 1.81 -0.19
CA ASP A 59 -7.06 2.72 0.96
C ASP A 59 -5.62 2.96 1.45
N ILE A 60 -4.81 1.91 1.50
CA ILE A 60 -3.42 2.04 1.96
C ILE A 60 -2.60 2.90 0.98
N PHE A 61 -2.75 2.68 -0.33
CA PHE A 61 -2.07 3.54 -1.30
C PHE A 61 -2.52 4.99 -1.18
N THR A 62 -3.79 5.23 -0.90
CA THR A 62 -4.31 6.58 -0.68
C THR A 62 -3.69 7.22 0.55
N GLU A 63 -3.52 6.45 1.63
CA GLU A 63 -2.82 6.94 2.83
C GLU A 63 -1.36 7.27 2.52
N LEU A 64 -0.68 6.42 1.75
CA LEU A 64 0.69 6.70 1.32
C LEU A 64 0.78 7.99 0.53
N LEU A 65 -0.19 8.24 -0.37
CA LEU A 65 -0.26 9.51 -1.11
C LEU A 65 -0.43 10.71 -0.17
N ASN A 66 -1.28 10.55 0.84
CA ASN A 66 -1.58 11.65 1.76
C ASN A 66 -0.41 12.03 2.67
N ILE A 67 0.49 11.10 2.94
CA ILE A 67 1.62 11.36 3.85
C ILE A 67 2.92 11.69 3.12
N LEU A 68 2.90 11.79 1.80
CA LEU A 68 4.07 12.21 1.04
C LEU A 68 4.47 13.63 1.42
N ASP A 69 5.77 13.82 1.66
CA ASP A 69 6.34 15.12 1.98
C ASP A 69 7.10 15.64 0.77
N TYR A 70 6.48 16.54 0.02
CA TYR A 70 7.06 17.07 -1.20
C TYR A 70 8.24 17.99 -0.95
N GLU A 71 8.27 18.64 0.22
CA GLU A 71 9.39 19.52 0.57
C GLU A 71 10.66 18.71 0.82
N LYS A 72 10.56 17.64 1.60
CA LYS A 72 11.71 16.79 1.94
C LYS A 72 12.01 15.78 0.84
N GLY A 73 10.98 15.25 0.22
CA GLY A 73 11.11 14.20 -0.78
C GLY A 73 11.42 14.68 -2.19
N GLY A 74 11.03 15.91 -2.52
CA GLY A 74 11.31 16.49 -3.84
C GLY A 74 10.90 15.58 -4.99
N GLU A 75 11.84 15.26 -5.85
CA GLU A 75 11.60 14.43 -7.03
C GLU A 75 11.14 13.01 -6.67
N VAL A 76 11.63 12.48 -5.56
CA VAL A 76 11.22 11.14 -5.10
C VAL A 76 9.74 11.15 -4.75
N ALA A 77 9.25 12.19 -4.07
CA ALA A 77 7.83 12.31 -3.74
C ALA A 77 6.96 12.41 -5.00
N VAL A 78 7.43 13.17 -6.00
CA VAL A 78 6.72 13.27 -7.29
C VAL A 78 6.67 11.91 -7.98
N TYR A 79 7.79 11.21 -8.00
CA TYR A 79 7.87 9.86 -8.58
C TYR A 79 6.89 8.90 -7.89
N LEU A 80 6.88 8.92 -6.55
CA LEU A 80 6.00 8.03 -5.76
C LEU A 80 4.53 8.37 -5.97
N THR A 81 4.19 9.65 -6.15
CA THR A 81 2.82 10.04 -6.49
C THR A 81 2.34 9.32 -7.74
N GLY A 82 3.15 9.33 -8.79
CA GLY A 82 2.83 8.65 -10.04
C GLY A 82 2.75 7.14 -9.87
N LEU A 83 3.71 6.58 -9.13
CA LEU A 83 3.77 5.13 -8.91
C LEU A 83 2.56 4.64 -8.13
N TYR A 84 2.24 5.29 -7.02
CA TYR A 84 1.09 4.90 -6.19
C TYR A 84 -0.23 5.07 -6.94
N THR A 85 -0.39 6.17 -7.66
CA THR A 85 -1.59 6.42 -8.47
C THR A 85 -1.75 5.34 -9.53
N HIS A 86 -0.65 4.93 -10.15
CA HIS A 86 -0.67 3.85 -11.13
C HIS A 86 -1.09 2.52 -10.51
N GLN A 87 -0.62 2.22 -9.30
CA GLN A 87 -1.01 0.98 -8.61
C GLN A 87 -2.52 0.95 -8.33
N ILE A 88 -3.09 2.08 -7.94
CA ILE A 88 -4.54 2.18 -7.74
C ILE A 88 -5.29 1.87 -9.04
N LYS A 89 -4.79 2.37 -10.17
CA LYS A 89 -5.36 2.09 -11.48
C LYS A 89 -5.29 0.59 -11.80
N VAL A 90 -4.14 -0.03 -11.56
CA VAL A 90 -3.96 -1.48 -11.79
C VAL A 90 -4.92 -2.28 -10.93
N LEU A 91 -5.11 -1.89 -9.67
CA LEU A 91 -6.05 -2.55 -8.76
C LEU A 91 -7.49 -2.44 -9.27
N THR A 92 -7.88 -1.28 -9.79
CA THR A 92 -9.19 -1.09 -10.38
C THR A 92 -9.39 -2.03 -11.57
N GLN A 93 -8.38 -2.14 -12.42
CA GLN A 93 -8.43 -3.05 -13.58
C GLN A 93 -8.52 -4.51 -13.13
N ALA A 94 -7.73 -4.90 -12.12
CA ALA A 94 -7.76 -6.25 -11.58
C ALA A 94 -9.16 -6.61 -11.06
N ASN A 95 -9.80 -5.64 -10.40
CA ASN A 95 -11.14 -5.84 -9.86
C ASN A 95 -12.17 -6.04 -10.98
N VAL A 96 -12.17 -5.14 -11.96
CA VAL A 96 -13.13 -5.19 -13.06
C VAL A 96 -12.96 -6.45 -13.91
N GLU A 97 -11.71 -6.84 -14.16
CA GLU A 97 -11.37 -7.96 -15.06
C GLU A 97 -11.23 -9.31 -14.34
N ASN A 98 -11.27 -9.31 -13.01
CA ASN A 98 -10.96 -10.49 -12.18
C ASN A 98 -9.61 -11.10 -12.57
N ASP A 99 -8.60 -10.24 -12.74
CA ASP A 99 -7.30 -10.63 -13.26
C ASP A 99 -6.26 -10.68 -12.15
N ALA A 100 -5.97 -11.90 -11.67
CA ALA A 100 -4.99 -12.12 -10.62
C ALA A 100 -3.58 -11.70 -11.04
N SER A 101 -3.26 -11.74 -12.34
CA SER A 101 -1.93 -11.33 -12.81
C SER A 101 -1.67 -9.85 -12.57
N LYS A 102 -2.71 -9.03 -12.55
CA LYS A 102 -2.59 -7.61 -12.23
C LYS A 102 -2.31 -7.38 -10.75
N ILE A 103 -2.87 -8.23 -9.90
CA ILE A 103 -2.49 -8.21 -8.47
C ILE A 103 -1.01 -8.56 -8.30
N ASP A 104 -0.49 -9.48 -9.08
CA ASP A 104 0.94 -9.83 -9.06
C ASP A 104 1.82 -8.62 -9.38
N LEU A 105 1.38 -7.74 -10.30
CA LEU A 105 2.12 -6.51 -10.61
C LEU A 105 2.22 -5.63 -9.37
N VAL A 106 1.12 -5.46 -8.64
CA VAL A 106 1.09 -4.67 -7.41
C VAL A 106 1.99 -5.30 -6.34
N LEU A 107 1.93 -6.61 -6.19
CA LEU A 107 2.78 -7.33 -5.24
C LEU A 107 4.26 -7.12 -5.55
N ASN A 108 4.65 -7.24 -6.81
CA ASN A 108 6.04 -7.11 -7.21
C ASN A 108 6.59 -5.70 -6.98
N VAL A 109 5.80 -4.68 -7.34
CA VAL A 109 6.18 -3.28 -7.12
C VAL A 109 6.33 -3.02 -5.61
N THR A 110 5.38 -3.49 -4.82
CA THR A 110 5.39 -3.23 -3.38
C THR A 110 6.53 -3.96 -2.67
N ARG A 111 6.86 -5.18 -3.08
CA ARG A 111 8.04 -5.88 -2.54
C ARG A 111 9.31 -5.08 -2.79
N GLY A 112 9.46 -4.54 -3.99
CA GLY A 112 10.60 -3.69 -4.32
C GLY A 112 10.67 -2.43 -3.48
N LEU A 113 9.51 -1.79 -3.28
CA LEU A 113 9.42 -0.60 -2.44
C LEU A 113 9.78 -0.90 -0.98
N LEU A 114 9.27 -2.00 -0.44
CA LEU A 114 9.54 -2.40 0.93
C LEU A 114 11.01 -2.74 1.14
N GLU A 115 11.58 -3.47 0.21
CA GLU A 115 13.00 -3.82 0.26
C GLU A 115 13.88 -2.57 0.25
N ALA A 116 13.61 -1.65 -0.68
CA ALA A 116 14.35 -0.39 -0.77
C ALA A 116 14.17 0.45 0.50
N TRP A 117 12.96 0.50 1.01
CA TRP A 117 12.66 1.27 2.22
C TRP A 117 13.43 0.74 3.42
N ARG A 118 13.44 -0.58 3.60
CA ARG A 118 14.18 -1.22 4.68
C ARG A 118 15.67 -0.98 4.58
N GLU A 119 16.22 -1.02 3.38
CA GLU A 119 17.64 -0.78 3.16
C GLU A 119 18.03 0.65 3.54
N ILE A 120 17.24 1.64 3.11
CA ILE A 120 17.51 3.05 3.40
C ILE A 120 17.39 3.34 4.91
N HIS A 121 16.47 2.69 5.59
CA HIS A 121 16.15 2.94 6.99
C HIS A 121 16.57 1.82 7.92
N SER A 122 17.59 1.05 7.56
CA SER A 122 18.00 -0.15 8.32
C SER A 122 18.31 0.16 9.79
N ASP A 123 18.91 1.31 10.07
CA ASP A 123 19.26 1.69 11.44
C ASP A 123 18.03 1.98 12.29
N GLU A 124 16.96 2.46 11.67
CA GLU A 124 15.72 2.81 12.37
C GLU A 124 14.81 1.61 12.55
N LEU A 125 14.87 0.65 11.62
CA LEU A 125 13.94 -0.49 11.58
C LEU A 125 14.52 -1.75 12.24
N ALA A 126 15.81 -1.75 12.48
CA ALA A 126 16.45 -2.83 13.20
C ALA A 126 16.08 -2.80 14.68
#